data_0dd52db719ed78134dbc92fa7fb39175
#
_entry.id   0dd52db719ed78134dbc92fa7fb39175
#
_cell.length_a   1.000
_cell.length_b   1.000
_cell.length_c   1.000
_cell.angle_alpha   90.00
_cell.angle_beta   90.00
_cell.angle_gamma   90.00
#
_symmetry.space_group_name_H-M   'P 1'
#
loop_
_entity.id
_entity.type
_entity.pdbx_description
1 polymer ?
#
loop_
_entity_poly.entity_id
_entity_poly.type
_entity_poly.pdbx_seq_one_letter_code
_entity_poly.pdbx_strand_id
1 'polypeptide(L)'
;MVVVVFLSTAAVSSSSSRIRILAPADESFLGLEEIIIIGSVEEEGSNGKAVQIRDNDRVLGAAPLRGNTFNFRAKLAEGRHEVAFSLPGVEPKSIILFVGRQGSYRYHMAREGSSCPTCHREADRNRFSIGHQQADICSQCHDPIGNSDYVHGPVAAGSCTPCHDPHGSRYRKFLVTAGKELCLDCHSQNLSRQHVEERQNADCVKCHDPHSSIRNYHLR
;
A
#
# COMPACT_ATOMS: atom_id res chain seq x y z
N MET A 1 -1.44 -45.25 42.56
CA MET A 1 -2.07 -44.07 41.99
C MET A 1 -0.98 -43.25 41.30
N VAL A 2 -0.83 -43.40 39.98
CA VAL A 2 0.22 -42.70 39.22
C VAL A 2 -0.41 -41.42 38.64
N VAL A 3 0.12 -40.29 39.09
CA VAL A 3 -0.29 -38.97 38.59
C VAL A 3 0.54 -38.65 37.33
N VAL A 4 -0.08 -38.68 36.16
CA VAL A 4 0.56 -38.29 34.90
C VAL A 4 0.35 -36.78 34.76
N VAL A 5 1.42 -36.01 34.92
CA VAL A 5 1.41 -34.53 34.65
C VAL A 5 1.62 -34.33 33.15
N PHE A 6 0.58 -33.89 32.45
CA PHE A 6 0.71 -33.40 31.07
C PHE A 6 1.32 -32.00 31.11
N LEU A 7 2.61 -31.89 30.75
CA LEU A 7 3.22 -30.61 30.41
C LEU A 7 2.75 -30.18 29.02
N SER A 8 1.79 -29.23 28.99
CA SER A 8 1.36 -28.58 27.76
C SER A 8 2.45 -27.58 27.34
N THR A 9 3.24 -27.92 26.36
CA THR A 9 4.14 -26.98 25.71
C THR A 9 3.32 -26.10 24.80
N ALA A 10 3.00 -24.89 25.25
CA ALA A 10 2.47 -23.85 24.39
C ALA A 10 3.54 -23.51 23.34
N ALA A 11 3.26 -23.82 22.09
CA ALA A 11 4.06 -23.36 20.96
C ALA A 11 3.91 -21.83 20.87
N VAL A 12 4.95 -21.12 21.29
CA VAL A 12 5.08 -19.69 21.03
C VAL A 12 5.25 -19.56 19.52
N SER A 13 4.20 -19.15 18.84
CA SER A 13 4.27 -18.73 17.43
C SER A 13 5.14 -17.48 17.38
N SER A 14 6.42 -17.63 17.08
CA SER A 14 7.29 -16.51 16.79
C SER A 14 6.83 -15.91 15.46
N SER A 15 6.12 -14.79 15.49
CA SER A 15 5.94 -14.00 14.29
C SER A 15 7.32 -13.56 13.82
N SER A 16 7.78 -14.08 12.68
CA SER A 16 9.07 -13.70 12.12
C SER A 16 9.00 -12.21 11.77
N SER A 17 9.93 -11.44 12.34
CA SER A 17 10.09 -10.02 12.00
C SER A 17 10.40 -9.89 10.51
N ARG A 18 9.73 -9.01 9.80
CA ARG A 18 9.88 -8.87 8.34
C ARG A 18 9.91 -7.43 7.87
N ILE A 19 10.53 -7.22 6.73
CA ILE A 19 10.54 -5.95 6.01
C ILE A 19 9.38 -5.93 5.01
N ARG A 20 8.60 -4.85 4.99
CA ARG A 20 7.56 -4.59 3.99
C ARG A 20 7.94 -3.37 3.18
N ILE A 21 7.85 -3.47 1.87
CA ILE A 21 7.99 -2.33 0.96
C ILE A 21 6.60 -1.83 0.62
N LEU A 22 6.36 -0.56 0.92
CA LEU A 22 5.09 0.11 0.70
C LEU A 22 5.07 0.80 -0.68
N ALA A 23 6.21 1.35 -1.10
CA ALA A 23 6.39 1.96 -2.41
C ALA A 23 7.88 1.92 -2.82
N PRO A 24 8.19 1.71 -4.11
CA PRO A 24 7.29 1.23 -5.15
C PRO A 24 6.90 -0.24 -4.95
N ALA A 25 5.79 -0.65 -5.55
CA ALA A 25 5.40 -2.06 -5.57
C ALA A 25 6.42 -2.89 -6.36
N ASP A 26 6.50 -4.19 -6.03
CA ASP A 26 7.31 -5.15 -6.79
C ASP A 26 6.93 -5.14 -8.28
N GLU A 27 7.89 -5.38 -9.16
CA GLU A 27 7.75 -5.33 -10.62
C GLU A 27 7.23 -3.98 -11.17
N SER A 28 7.52 -2.88 -10.47
CA SER A 28 7.12 -1.55 -10.93
C SER A 28 8.03 -1.03 -12.05
N PHE A 29 7.40 -0.36 -13.02
CA PHE A 29 8.08 0.37 -14.10
C PHE A 29 8.18 1.84 -13.72
N LEU A 30 9.37 2.29 -13.42
CA LEU A 30 9.70 3.63 -12.92
C LEU A 30 10.30 4.49 -14.03
N GLY A 31 10.09 5.82 -13.93
CA GLY A 31 10.80 6.79 -14.76
C GLY A 31 12.29 6.87 -14.41
N LEU A 32 13.04 7.64 -15.20
CA LEU A 32 14.48 7.89 -14.98
C LEU A 32 14.76 8.88 -13.85
N GLU A 33 13.74 9.33 -13.16
CA GLU A 33 13.83 10.27 -12.05
C GLU A 33 14.34 9.59 -10.78
N GLU A 34 14.48 10.38 -9.72
CA GLU A 34 14.83 9.87 -8.41
C GLU A 34 13.73 8.94 -7.89
N ILE A 35 14.13 7.74 -7.48
CA ILE A 35 13.24 6.72 -6.93
C ILE A 35 13.15 6.91 -5.43
N ILE A 36 11.93 6.94 -4.90
CA ILE A 36 11.66 7.02 -3.47
C ILE A 36 11.18 5.66 -2.99
N ILE A 37 11.97 5.00 -2.16
CA ILE A 37 11.60 3.72 -1.54
C ILE A 37 11.05 4.01 -0.17
N ILE A 38 9.85 3.50 0.12
CA ILE A 38 9.17 3.63 1.41
C ILE A 38 8.92 2.22 1.94
N GLY A 39 9.29 1.97 3.17
CA GLY A 39 9.11 0.66 3.78
C GLY A 39 8.89 0.71 5.28
N SER A 40 8.50 -0.43 5.84
CA SER A 40 8.35 -0.64 7.27
C SER A 40 8.98 -1.96 7.70
N VAL A 41 9.27 -2.07 8.99
CA VAL A 41 9.79 -3.27 9.64
C VAL A 41 8.80 -3.69 10.72
N GLU A 42 8.34 -4.92 10.65
CA GLU A 42 7.46 -5.51 11.66
C GLU A 42 8.32 -6.10 12.80
N GLU A 43 8.99 -5.24 13.56
CA GLU A 43 9.79 -5.60 14.72
C GLU A 43 9.67 -4.53 15.81
N GLU A 44 9.38 -4.93 17.03
CA GLU A 44 9.40 -4.01 18.17
C GLU A 44 10.84 -3.58 18.50
N GLY A 45 11.03 -2.30 18.84
CA GLY A 45 12.35 -1.76 19.19
C GLY A 45 13.31 -1.56 18.01
N SER A 46 12.80 -1.48 16.79
CA SER A 46 13.62 -1.23 15.60
C SER A 46 14.03 0.25 15.42
N ASN A 47 13.46 1.16 16.21
CA ASN A 47 13.78 2.59 16.13
C ASN A 47 15.28 2.86 16.32
N GLY A 48 15.86 3.67 15.45
CA GLY A 48 17.30 4.00 15.47
C GLY A 48 18.21 2.99 14.77
N LYS A 49 17.71 1.80 14.40
CA LYS A 49 18.40 0.90 13.47
C LYS A 49 18.34 1.44 12.05
N ALA A 50 19.10 0.88 11.12
CA ALA A 50 19.08 1.27 9.72
C ALA A 50 18.97 0.05 8.80
N VAL A 51 18.05 0.10 7.86
CA VAL A 51 17.87 -0.91 6.81
C VAL A 51 18.96 -0.71 5.76
N GLN A 52 19.78 -1.72 5.51
CA GLN A 52 20.76 -1.74 4.43
C GLN A 52 20.06 -1.99 3.10
N ILE A 53 20.44 -1.23 2.08
CA ILE A 53 19.80 -1.28 0.77
C ILE A 53 20.86 -1.53 -0.30
N ARG A 54 20.62 -2.53 -1.14
CA ARG A 54 21.51 -2.93 -2.23
C ARG A 54 20.71 -2.99 -3.54
N ASP A 55 21.38 -2.72 -4.62
CA ASP A 55 20.90 -2.93 -5.99
C ASP A 55 21.79 -3.97 -6.62
N ASN A 56 21.28 -5.17 -6.85
CA ASN A 56 22.09 -6.34 -7.19
C ASN A 56 23.25 -6.48 -6.18
N ASP A 57 24.50 -6.45 -6.65
CA ASP A 57 25.69 -6.52 -5.80
C ASP A 57 26.17 -5.16 -5.26
N ARG A 58 25.59 -4.05 -5.71
CA ARG A 58 26.00 -2.69 -5.34
C ARG A 58 25.28 -2.23 -4.08
N VAL A 59 26.03 -1.77 -3.08
CA VAL A 59 25.47 -1.07 -1.92
C VAL A 59 24.98 0.31 -2.34
N LEU A 60 23.70 0.61 -2.13
CA LEU A 60 23.12 1.93 -2.34
C LEU A 60 23.26 2.81 -1.09
N GLY A 61 23.14 2.22 0.08
CA GLY A 61 23.23 2.92 1.35
C GLY A 61 22.43 2.27 2.47
N ALA A 62 22.17 3.06 3.52
CA ALA A 62 21.38 2.64 4.67
C ALA A 62 20.28 3.68 4.97
N ALA A 63 19.07 3.21 5.20
CA ALA A 63 17.93 4.04 5.58
C ALA A 63 17.66 3.94 7.08
N PRO A 64 17.80 5.02 7.86
CA PRO A 64 17.48 4.99 9.28
C PRO A 64 15.99 4.79 9.51
N LEU A 65 15.67 3.93 10.47
CA LEU A 65 14.30 3.72 10.92
C LEU A 65 13.86 4.86 11.83
N ARG A 66 12.70 5.39 11.53
CA ARG A 66 11.97 6.35 12.38
C ARG A 66 10.69 5.64 12.86
N GLY A 67 10.68 5.27 14.13
CA GLY A 67 9.74 4.25 14.58
C GLY A 67 10.06 2.93 13.90
N ASN A 68 9.11 2.38 13.19
CA ASN A 68 9.27 1.15 12.41
C ASN A 68 9.28 1.38 10.89
N THR A 69 9.46 2.62 10.39
CA THR A 69 9.50 2.90 8.95
C THR A 69 10.77 3.56 8.51
N PHE A 70 11.01 3.45 7.21
CA PHE A 70 12.12 4.12 6.53
C PHE A 70 11.67 4.68 5.18
N ASN A 71 12.40 5.69 4.74
CA ASN A 71 12.40 6.12 3.35
C ASN A 71 13.84 6.24 2.85
N PHE A 72 14.02 5.97 1.58
CA PHE A 72 15.32 6.05 0.92
C PHE A 72 15.17 6.59 -0.48
N ARG A 73 16.06 7.50 -0.87
CA ARG A 73 16.08 8.06 -2.22
C ARG A 73 17.28 7.51 -2.97
N ALA A 74 17.04 7.03 -4.19
CA ALA A 74 18.08 6.48 -5.04
C ALA A 74 17.91 6.95 -6.49
N LYS A 75 19.03 7.06 -7.19
CA LYS A 75 19.06 7.14 -8.65
C LYS A 75 19.57 5.81 -9.17
N LEU A 76 18.74 5.13 -9.95
CA LEU A 76 19.09 3.89 -10.63
C LEU A 76 19.27 4.17 -12.12
N ALA A 77 20.15 3.44 -12.77
CA ALA A 77 20.34 3.50 -14.21
C ALA A 77 19.12 2.94 -14.95
N GLU A 78 19.04 3.13 -16.26
CA GLU A 78 18.03 2.45 -17.05
C GLU A 78 18.28 0.93 -17.06
N GLY A 79 17.24 0.14 -16.81
CA GLY A 79 17.33 -1.32 -16.80
C GLY A 79 16.50 -2.00 -15.70
N ARG A 80 16.81 -3.29 -15.50
CA ARG A 80 16.22 -4.13 -14.43
C ARG A 80 17.11 -4.08 -13.20
N HIS A 81 16.52 -3.88 -12.06
CA HIS A 81 17.16 -3.80 -10.75
C HIS A 81 16.52 -4.80 -9.79
N GLU A 82 17.34 -5.52 -9.04
CA GLU A 82 16.88 -6.28 -7.88
C GLU A 82 17.34 -5.54 -6.62
N VAL A 83 16.40 -4.86 -5.99
CA VAL A 83 16.68 -4.06 -4.79
C VAL A 83 16.41 -4.89 -3.56
N ALA A 84 17.47 -5.18 -2.81
CA ALA A 84 17.44 -5.98 -1.60
C ALA A 84 17.53 -5.09 -0.35
N PHE A 85 16.77 -5.46 0.67
CA PHE A 85 16.65 -4.80 1.96
C PHE A 85 17.03 -5.78 3.06
N SER A 86 17.90 -5.40 3.97
CA SER A 86 18.30 -6.24 5.09
C SER A 86 18.45 -5.44 6.38
N LEU A 87 18.08 -6.09 7.47
CA LEU A 87 18.27 -5.60 8.83
C LEU A 87 18.65 -6.80 9.70
N PRO A 88 19.68 -6.72 10.56
CA PRO A 88 20.06 -7.84 11.43
C PRO A 88 18.90 -8.32 12.30
N GLY A 89 18.64 -9.64 12.28
CA GLY A 89 17.55 -10.27 13.03
C GLY A 89 16.17 -10.22 12.35
N VAL A 90 16.07 -9.63 11.17
CA VAL A 90 14.82 -9.49 10.41
C VAL A 90 14.96 -10.24 9.08
N GLU A 91 13.88 -10.88 8.63
CA GLU A 91 13.84 -11.55 7.33
C GLU A 91 14.10 -10.53 6.20
N PRO A 92 15.11 -10.77 5.34
CA PRO A 92 15.42 -9.86 4.25
C PRO A 92 14.31 -9.87 3.18
N LYS A 93 14.18 -8.76 2.48
CA LYS A 93 13.20 -8.59 1.39
C LYS A 93 13.90 -8.12 0.13
N SER A 94 13.48 -8.62 -1.03
CA SER A 94 13.86 -8.05 -2.34
C SER A 94 12.62 -7.68 -3.14
N ILE A 95 12.77 -6.69 -4.01
CA ILE A 95 11.81 -6.31 -5.04
C ILE A 95 12.53 -6.12 -6.37
N ILE A 96 11.80 -6.35 -7.46
CA ILE A 96 12.27 -6.08 -8.82
C ILE A 96 11.73 -4.73 -9.28
N LEU A 97 12.59 -3.90 -9.81
CA LEU A 97 12.23 -2.62 -10.41
C LEU A 97 12.75 -2.55 -11.84
N PHE A 98 11.96 -1.94 -12.70
CA PHE A 98 12.35 -1.64 -14.08
C PHE A 98 12.41 -0.12 -14.23
N VAL A 99 13.56 0.42 -14.59
CA VAL A 99 13.78 1.86 -14.74
C VAL A 99 13.94 2.19 -16.23
N GLY A 100 13.19 3.16 -16.71
CA GLY A 100 13.26 3.55 -18.10
C GLY A 100 12.31 4.69 -18.47
N ARG A 101 12.43 5.18 -19.72
CA ARG A 101 11.68 6.35 -20.19
C ARG A 101 10.14 6.17 -20.18
N GLN A 102 9.64 4.94 -20.21
CA GLN A 102 8.22 4.63 -20.24
C GLN A 102 7.66 4.20 -18.87
N GLY A 103 8.29 4.64 -17.80
CA GLY A 103 7.83 4.35 -16.45
C GLY A 103 6.36 4.74 -16.21
N SER A 104 5.56 3.79 -15.73
CA SER A 104 4.12 3.97 -15.47
C SER A 104 3.80 4.21 -14.00
N TYR A 105 4.70 3.82 -13.10
CA TYR A 105 4.50 4.05 -11.67
C TYR A 105 4.57 5.55 -11.35
N ARG A 106 3.63 6.02 -10.52
CA ARG A 106 3.57 7.40 -10.04
C ARG A 106 3.50 7.39 -8.52
N TYR A 107 4.30 8.24 -7.89
CA TYR A 107 4.18 8.48 -6.46
C TYR A 107 3.01 9.43 -6.18
N HIS A 108 2.28 9.14 -5.13
CA HIS A 108 1.32 10.10 -4.57
C HIS A 108 2.11 11.14 -3.78
N MET A 109 2.59 12.14 -4.50
CA MET A 109 3.25 13.28 -3.88
C MET A 109 2.18 14.28 -3.49
N ALA A 110 1.83 14.31 -2.23
CA ALA A 110 1.17 15.47 -1.70
C ALA A 110 2.10 16.68 -1.94
N ARG A 111 1.55 17.85 -2.22
CA ARG A 111 2.25 19.11 -2.61
C ARG A 111 3.72 19.20 -2.18
N GLU A 112 4.55 19.91 -2.96
CA GLU A 112 5.94 20.27 -2.61
C GLU A 112 6.05 20.60 -1.11
N GLY A 113 6.89 19.85 -0.38
CA GLY A 113 7.08 20.01 1.06
C GLY A 113 6.25 19.08 1.95
N SER A 114 5.32 18.27 1.43
CA SER A 114 4.65 17.26 2.26
C SER A 114 5.59 16.10 2.58
N SER A 115 5.54 15.71 3.84
CA SER A 115 6.35 14.64 4.41
C SER A 115 5.44 13.59 5.03
N CYS A 116 6.00 12.43 5.39
CA CYS A 116 5.22 11.37 6.08
C CYS A 116 4.32 11.88 7.22
N PRO A 117 4.76 12.85 8.06
CA PRO A 117 3.93 13.44 9.12
C PRO A 117 2.68 14.19 8.65
N THR A 118 2.57 14.55 7.37
CA THR A 118 1.34 15.19 6.85
C THR A 118 0.14 14.24 6.95
N CYS A 119 0.37 12.96 6.69
CA CYS A 119 -0.67 11.92 6.77
C CYS A 119 -0.53 11.06 8.03
N HIS A 120 0.71 10.85 8.51
CA HIS A 120 1.02 10.03 9.67
C HIS A 120 1.32 10.90 10.88
N ARG A 121 0.41 10.97 11.84
CA ARG A 121 0.60 11.72 13.09
C ARG A 121 1.69 11.07 13.95
N GLU A 122 2.33 11.87 14.79
CA GLU A 122 3.45 11.42 15.63
C GLU A 122 3.08 10.30 16.61
N ALA A 123 1.84 10.31 17.12
CA ALA A 123 1.30 9.26 17.97
C ALA A 123 1.10 7.92 17.26
N ASP A 124 0.96 7.94 15.93
CA ASP A 124 0.75 6.75 15.10
C ASP A 124 2.07 6.20 14.53
N ARG A 125 3.21 6.83 14.82
CA ARG A 125 4.53 6.43 14.29
C ARG A 125 4.94 5.01 14.64
N ASN A 126 4.40 4.44 15.71
CA ASN A 126 4.65 3.05 16.11
C ASN A 126 3.62 2.07 15.53
N ARG A 127 2.56 2.57 14.91
CA ARG A 127 1.53 1.78 14.26
C ARG A 127 1.16 2.49 12.97
N PHE A 128 1.79 2.16 11.87
CA PHE A 128 1.49 2.71 10.55
C PHE A 128 0.08 2.38 10.04
N SER A 129 -0.91 2.35 10.90
CA SER A 129 -2.31 2.37 10.50
C SER A 129 -2.78 3.81 10.52
N ILE A 130 -3.12 4.34 9.37
CA ILE A 130 -4.06 5.44 9.29
C ILE A 130 -5.36 4.85 9.84
N GLY A 131 -5.76 5.23 11.05
CA GLY A 131 -6.96 4.72 11.71
C GLY A 131 -8.23 4.93 10.88
N HIS A 132 -9.39 4.66 11.45
CA HIS A 132 -10.71 4.77 10.81
C HIS A 132 -11.09 6.16 10.26
N GLN A 133 -10.21 7.15 10.33
CA GLN A 133 -10.41 8.55 9.92
C GLN A 133 -9.60 8.93 8.68
N GLN A 134 -9.46 8.02 7.73
CA GLN A 134 -8.75 8.32 6.48
C GLN A 134 -9.36 9.50 5.73
N ALA A 135 -10.69 9.62 5.74
CA ALA A 135 -11.40 10.72 5.09
C ALA A 135 -10.93 12.08 5.62
N ASP A 136 -10.72 12.24 6.93
CA ASP A 136 -10.27 13.50 7.53
C ASP A 136 -8.86 13.88 7.09
N ILE A 137 -8.01 12.89 6.86
CA ILE A 137 -6.64 13.10 6.38
C ILE A 137 -6.67 13.46 4.89
N CYS A 138 -7.40 12.70 4.10
CA CYS A 138 -7.46 12.88 2.65
C CYS A 138 -8.13 14.20 2.26
N SER A 139 -9.19 14.60 2.97
CA SER A 139 -9.94 15.85 2.72
C SER A 139 -9.16 17.14 3.02
N GLN A 140 -7.99 17.05 3.65
CA GLN A 140 -7.11 18.21 3.79
C GLN A 140 -6.59 18.72 2.43
N CYS A 141 -6.58 17.87 1.42
CA CYS A 141 -6.08 18.20 0.09
C CYS A 141 -7.05 17.84 -1.04
N HIS A 142 -7.98 16.92 -0.80
CA HIS A 142 -8.97 16.46 -1.77
C HIS A 142 -10.35 17.02 -1.43
N ASP A 143 -11.12 17.34 -2.46
CA ASP A 143 -12.52 17.72 -2.29
C ASP A 143 -13.29 16.57 -1.62
N PRO A 144 -14.28 16.89 -0.77
CA PRO A 144 -15.13 15.88 -0.16
C PRO A 144 -15.83 15.04 -1.24
N ILE A 145 -15.76 13.72 -1.08
CA ILE A 145 -16.42 12.72 -1.93
C ILE A 145 -17.50 11.99 -1.12
N GLY A 146 -18.50 11.48 -1.81
CA GLY A 146 -19.63 10.82 -1.17
C GLY A 146 -20.76 11.77 -0.77
N ASN A 147 -20.99 12.83 -1.54
CA ASN A 147 -21.98 13.88 -1.27
C ASN A 147 -23.35 13.63 -1.90
N SER A 148 -23.59 12.42 -2.44
CA SER A 148 -24.85 12.07 -3.10
C SER A 148 -25.72 11.16 -2.22
N ASP A 149 -26.97 10.92 -2.63
CA ASP A 149 -27.96 10.17 -1.83
C ASP A 149 -27.53 8.73 -1.52
N TYR A 150 -26.83 8.11 -2.45
CA TYR A 150 -26.31 6.75 -2.29
C TYR A 150 -24.78 6.79 -2.22
N VAL A 151 -24.24 6.61 -1.04
CA VAL A 151 -22.79 6.59 -0.79
C VAL A 151 -22.30 5.15 -0.69
N HIS A 152 -21.23 4.83 -1.42
CA HIS A 152 -20.62 3.50 -1.39
C HIS A 152 -20.09 3.17 0.02
N GLY A 153 -20.31 1.93 0.49
CA GLY A 153 -20.03 1.53 1.86
C GLY A 153 -18.63 1.90 2.38
N PRO A 154 -17.53 1.58 1.68
CA PRO A 154 -16.19 2.01 2.08
C PRO A 154 -16.04 3.54 2.18
N VAL A 155 -16.65 4.30 1.27
CA VAL A 155 -16.62 5.77 1.28
C VAL A 155 -17.41 6.31 2.48
N ALA A 156 -18.59 5.76 2.75
CA ALA A 156 -19.40 6.12 3.93
C ALA A 156 -18.67 5.83 5.25
N ALA A 157 -17.82 4.79 5.26
CA ALA A 157 -16.94 4.47 6.39
C ALA A 157 -15.67 5.33 6.45
N GLY A 158 -15.48 6.28 5.51
CA GLY A 158 -14.27 7.10 5.43
C GLY A 158 -13.01 6.33 5.04
N SER A 159 -13.16 5.16 4.43
CA SER A 159 -12.08 4.22 4.11
C SER A 159 -11.68 4.36 2.63
N CYS A 160 -10.52 4.93 2.37
CA CYS A 160 -10.01 5.23 1.02
C CYS A 160 -9.02 4.17 0.51
N THR A 161 -8.22 3.62 1.42
CA THR A 161 -7.09 2.72 1.07
C THR A 161 -7.45 1.30 0.60
N PRO A 162 -8.66 0.78 0.78
CA PRO A 162 -9.05 -0.46 0.09
C PRO A 162 -8.99 -0.35 -1.44
N CYS A 163 -9.16 0.87 -1.97
CA CYS A 163 -9.16 1.13 -3.41
C CYS A 163 -7.95 1.94 -3.87
N HIS A 164 -7.41 2.82 -3.03
CA HIS A 164 -6.33 3.73 -3.39
C HIS A 164 -5.07 3.49 -2.55
N ASP A 165 -3.91 3.46 -3.22
CA ASP A 165 -2.63 3.44 -2.52
C ASP A 165 -2.14 4.88 -2.32
N PRO A 166 -2.05 5.37 -1.06
CA PRO A 166 -1.64 6.73 -0.76
C PRO A 166 -0.13 6.97 -0.96
N HIS A 167 0.67 5.96 -1.23
CA HIS A 167 2.11 6.12 -1.46
C HIS A 167 2.45 6.19 -2.94
N GLY A 168 1.68 5.50 -3.79
CA GLY A 168 1.89 5.50 -5.23
C GLY A 168 1.32 4.26 -5.91
N SER A 169 1.16 4.34 -7.22
CA SER A 169 0.64 3.21 -8.00
C SER A 169 1.05 3.28 -9.47
N ARG A 170 1.02 2.14 -10.13
CA ARG A 170 1.09 2.02 -11.59
C ARG A 170 -0.27 2.28 -12.27
N TYR A 171 -1.34 2.23 -11.52
CA TYR A 171 -2.70 2.41 -12.03
C TYR A 171 -3.15 3.86 -11.91
N ARG A 172 -4.02 4.29 -12.83
CA ARG A 172 -4.62 5.63 -12.78
C ARG A 172 -5.37 5.84 -11.47
N LYS A 173 -5.42 7.10 -11.00
CA LYS A 173 -6.08 7.47 -9.73
C LYS A 173 -5.49 6.76 -8.51
N PHE A 174 -4.25 6.28 -8.60
CA PHE A 174 -3.59 5.53 -7.53
C PHE A 174 -4.37 4.31 -7.03
N LEU A 175 -5.07 3.61 -7.92
CA LEU A 175 -5.77 2.39 -7.57
C LEU A 175 -4.78 1.29 -7.18
N VAL A 176 -5.16 0.43 -6.23
CA VAL A 176 -4.34 -0.73 -5.79
C VAL A 176 -4.29 -1.82 -6.85
N THR A 177 -5.35 -1.93 -7.66
CA THR A 177 -5.40 -2.78 -8.85
C THR A 177 -6.26 -2.14 -9.93
N ALA A 178 -6.30 -2.70 -11.13
CA ALA A 178 -6.97 -2.11 -12.28
C ALA A 178 -8.37 -2.69 -12.52
N GLY A 179 -9.23 -1.86 -13.12
CA GLY A 179 -10.47 -2.30 -13.74
C GLY A 179 -11.46 -2.98 -12.81
N LYS A 180 -12.10 -4.03 -13.33
CA LYS A 180 -13.14 -4.78 -12.63
C LYS A 180 -12.60 -5.62 -11.47
N GLU A 181 -11.34 -6.03 -11.50
CA GLU A 181 -10.70 -6.84 -10.46
C GLU A 181 -10.83 -6.15 -9.10
N LEU A 182 -10.63 -4.84 -9.05
CA LEU A 182 -10.81 -4.05 -7.83
C LEU A 182 -12.21 -4.18 -7.24
N CYS A 183 -13.23 -4.20 -8.09
CA CYS A 183 -14.62 -4.33 -7.65
C CYS A 183 -14.94 -5.77 -7.21
N LEU A 184 -14.41 -6.76 -7.95
CA LEU A 184 -14.67 -8.16 -7.72
C LEU A 184 -14.03 -8.72 -6.46
N ASP A 185 -13.02 -8.09 -5.92
CA ASP A 185 -12.42 -8.45 -4.62
C ASP A 185 -13.48 -8.48 -3.49
N CYS A 186 -14.49 -7.60 -3.59
CA CYS A 186 -15.59 -7.54 -2.61
C CYS A 186 -16.93 -7.98 -3.19
N HIS A 187 -17.20 -7.75 -4.48
CA HIS A 187 -18.50 -7.96 -5.10
C HIS A 187 -18.63 -9.30 -5.85
N SER A 188 -17.63 -10.16 -5.84
CA SER A 188 -17.65 -11.44 -6.57
C SER A 188 -18.83 -12.34 -6.25
N GLN A 189 -19.35 -12.30 -5.01
CA GLN A 189 -20.45 -13.15 -4.54
C GLN A 189 -21.84 -12.51 -4.69
N ASN A 190 -21.91 -11.20 -4.87
CA ASN A 190 -23.15 -10.43 -4.83
C ASN A 190 -23.65 -10.01 -6.22
N LEU A 191 -22.88 -10.28 -7.26
CA LEU A 191 -23.27 -9.99 -8.63
C LEU A 191 -24.01 -11.17 -9.20
N SER A 192 -25.14 -10.91 -9.89
CA SER A 192 -25.81 -11.98 -10.65
C SER A 192 -24.86 -12.49 -11.73
N ARG A 193 -24.81 -13.80 -11.93
CA ARG A 193 -23.99 -14.41 -12.99
C ARG A 193 -24.28 -13.76 -14.36
N GLN A 194 -25.56 -13.51 -14.65
CA GLN A 194 -25.99 -12.86 -15.88
C GLN A 194 -25.38 -11.46 -16.04
N HIS A 195 -25.37 -10.63 -15.00
CA HIS A 195 -24.79 -9.29 -15.06
C HIS A 195 -23.28 -9.35 -15.37
N VAL A 196 -22.56 -10.29 -14.76
CA VAL A 196 -21.13 -10.48 -15.01
C VAL A 196 -20.87 -11.02 -16.40
N GLU A 197 -21.63 -12.01 -16.86
CA GLU A 197 -21.47 -12.64 -18.17
C GLU A 197 -21.77 -11.68 -19.32
N GLU A 198 -22.86 -10.92 -19.23
CA GLU A 198 -23.25 -9.92 -20.23
C GLU A 198 -22.27 -8.74 -20.32
N ARG A 199 -21.51 -8.49 -19.27
CA ARG A 199 -20.60 -7.35 -19.12
C ARG A 199 -19.14 -7.74 -18.93
N GLN A 200 -18.75 -8.97 -19.33
CA GLN A 200 -17.42 -9.55 -19.08
C GLN A 200 -16.24 -8.65 -19.40
N ASN A 201 -16.40 -7.80 -20.43
CA ASN A 201 -15.36 -6.86 -20.86
C ASN A 201 -15.68 -5.41 -20.51
N ALA A 202 -16.74 -5.16 -19.74
CA ALA A 202 -17.12 -3.80 -19.39
C ALA A 202 -16.38 -3.38 -18.11
N ASP A 203 -15.83 -2.17 -18.16
CA ASP A 203 -15.33 -1.48 -16.98
C ASP A 203 -16.53 -1.02 -16.14
N CYS A 204 -16.62 -1.47 -14.89
CA CYS A 204 -17.73 -1.19 -13.98
C CYS A 204 -18.00 0.32 -13.84
N VAL A 205 -16.94 1.12 -13.81
CA VAL A 205 -17.04 2.58 -13.65
C VAL A 205 -17.60 3.31 -14.87
N LYS A 206 -17.84 2.63 -15.98
CA LYS A 206 -18.58 3.23 -17.12
C LYS A 206 -20.05 3.44 -16.81
N CYS A 207 -20.62 2.60 -15.96
CA CYS A 207 -22.04 2.64 -15.59
C CYS A 207 -22.24 2.98 -14.10
N HIS A 208 -21.29 2.64 -13.24
CA HIS A 208 -21.36 2.86 -11.80
C HIS A 208 -20.39 3.94 -11.34
N ASP A 209 -20.81 4.78 -10.39
CA ASP A 209 -19.91 5.66 -9.67
C ASP A 209 -19.39 4.94 -8.42
N PRO A 210 -18.07 4.77 -8.27
CA PRO A 210 -17.51 4.02 -7.15
C PRO A 210 -17.52 4.77 -5.82
N HIS A 211 -17.88 6.05 -5.81
CA HIS A 211 -17.91 6.86 -4.60
C HIS A 211 -19.33 7.12 -4.12
N SER A 212 -20.13 7.75 -4.95
CA SER A 212 -21.54 8.02 -4.62
C SER A 212 -22.36 8.38 -5.88
N SER A 213 -23.67 8.24 -5.79
CA SER A 213 -24.59 8.56 -6.90
C SER A 213 -25.92 9.08 -6.36
N ILE A 214 -26.62 9.85 -7.18
CA ILE A 214 -28.03 10.22 -6.94
C ILE A 214 -29.00 9.09 -7.34
N ARG A 215 -28.48 8.02 -7.94
CA ARG A 215 -29.29 6.87 -8.38
C ARG A 215 -28.92 5.62 -7.59
N ASN A 216 -29.93 4.79 -7.33
CA ASN A 216 -29.73 3.49 -6.71
C ASN A 216 -28.71 2.63 -7.49
N TYR A 217 -28.05 1.71 -6.82
CA TYR A 217 -26.97 0.87 -7.37
C TYR A 217 -25.78 1.67 -7.92
N HIS A 218 -25.60 2.90 -7.47
CA HIS A 218 -24.53 3.79 -7.93
C HIS A 218 -24.48 4.02 -9.45
N LEU A 219 -25.61 3.99 -10.12
CA LEU A 219 -25.67 4.25 -11.56
C LEU A 219 -25.35 5.72 -11.87
N ARG A 220 -24.60 5.96 -12.95
CA ARG A 220 -24.24 7.30 -13.47
C ARG A 220 -25.39 7.97 -14.19
#